data_6e71a066b57a514863047aeb25903385
#
_entry.id   6e71a066b57a514863047aeb25903385
#
_cell.length_a   1.000
_cell.length_b   1.000
_cell.length_c   1.000
_cell.angle_alpha   90.00
_cell.angle_beta   90.00
_cell.angle_gamma   90.00
#
_symmetry.space_group_name_H-M   'P 1'
#
loop_
_entity.id
_entity.type
_entity.pdbx_description
1 polymer ?
#
loop_
_entity_poly.entity_id
_entity_poly.type
_entity_poly.pdbx_seq_one_letter_code
_entity_poly.pdbx_strand_id
1 'polypeptide(L)'
;FLSGQFGESVNLLPAQQRVSEEHWYQGTADAVYQNIDILREADPDFVLILAGDHVYKMDYGKLLAFHVENKADMTVACLEVPLADATAFGVMGVDENSRVVKFDEKPANPTSIPGQPGKALASMGIYVFNARFLFEQLIRDADDPHSSHDFGKDLIPHIVAKYRVFAQNFAQSCVGTGHDQKPYWRDVGTIDAYWEANMELIKVIPDLNMYDQEWPIWT
;
A
#
# COMPACT_ATOMS: atom_id res chain seq x y z
N PHE A 1 -19.17 5.44 13.79
CA PHE A 1 -18.78 6.86 13.70
C PHE A 1 -18.75 7.42 12.28
N LEU A 2 -18.75 6.62 11.24
CA LEU A 2 -18.91 7.07 9.86
C LEU A 2 -20.40 6.92 9.53
N SER A 3 -21.17 7.96 9.81
CA SER A 3 -22.56 8.03 9.39
C SER A 3 -22.62 8.45 7.93
N GLY A 4 -23.47 7.82 7.11
CA GLY A 4 -23.65 8.13 5.69
C GLY A 4 -24.13 9.56 5.37
N GLN A 5 -23.88 10.53 6.24
CA GLN A 5 -24.26 11.94 6.10
C GLN A 5 -23.52 12.65 4.96
N PHE A 6 -22.37 12.11 4.53
CA PHE A 6 -21.54 12.69 3.45
C PHE A 6 -21.36 11.74 2.27
N GLY A 7 -22.21 10.72 2.12
CA GLY A 7 -22.03 9.69 1.10
C GLY A 7 -20.93 8.68 1.42
N GLU A 8 -20.41 8.72 2.66
CA GLU A 8 -19.39 7.79 3.16
C GLU A 8 -20.06 6.59 3.85
N SER A 9 -19.51 5.40 3.65
CA SER A 9 -19.95 4.19 4.33
C SER A 9 -18.76 3.34 4.73
N VAL A 10 -18.89 2.60 5.85
CA VAL A 10 -17.95 1.57 6.25
C VAL A 10 -18.66 0.23 6.21
N ASN A 11 -18.16 -0.66 5.36
CA ASN A 11 -18.67 -2.02 5.24
C ASN A 11 -17.64 -2.98 5.82
N LEU A 12 -18.01 -3.72 6.86
CA LEU A 12 -17.22 -4.83 7.36
C LEU A 12 -17.51 -6.05 6.49
N LEU A 13 -16.49 -6.51 5.78
CA LEU A 13 -16.56 -7.66 4.89
C LEU A 13 -15.77 -8.82 5.53
N PRO A 14 -16.39 -9.62 6.41
CA PRO A 14 -15.70 -10.75 7.01
C PRO A 14 -15.33 -11.77 5.93
N ALA A 15 -14.20 -12.44 6.11
CA ALA A 15 -13.83 -13.55 5.25
C ALA A 15 -14.96 -14.59 5.26
N GLN A 16 -15.42 -14.98 4.09
CA GLN A 16 -16.46 -15.97 3.87
C GLN A 16 -16.01 -16.94 2.78
N GLN A 17 -16.52 -18.15 2.80
CA GLN A 17 -16.31 -19.14 1.76
C GLN A 17 -17.23 -18.84 0.57
N ARG A 18 -16.96 -17.74 -0.15
CA ARG A 18 -17.85 -17.25 -1.23
C ARG A 18 -17.66 -17.99 -2.57
N VAL A 19 -16.45 -18.43 -2.84
CA VAL A 19 -16.08 -19.03 -4.14
C VAL A 19 -15.99 -20.54 -4.04
N SER A 20 -15.52 -21.07 -2.93
CA SER A 20 -15.53 -22.52 -2.68
C SER A 20 -15.79 -22.81 -1.19
N GLU A 21 -16.46 -23.94 -0.90
CA GLU A 21 -16.72 -24.37 0.47
C GLU A 21 -15.44 -24.77 1.23
N GLU A 22 -14.31 -24.88 0.55
CA GLU A 22 -13.05 -25.40 1.11
C GLU A 22 -12.04 -24.29 1.46
N HIS A 23 -12.21 -23.06 0.91
CA HIS A 23 -11.18 -22.03 1.03
C HIS A 23 -11.74 -20.69 1.49
N TRP A 24 -11.07 -20.15 2.50
CA TRP A 24 -11.13 -18.74 2.88
C TRP A 24 -10.32 -17.91 1.86
N TYR A 25 -9.98 -16.65 2.17
CA TYR A 25 -9.07 -15.89 1.33
C TYR A 25 -7.71 -16.58 1.20
N GLN A 26 -7.29 -16.83 -0.03
CA GLN A 26 -6.03 -17.53 -0.32
C GLN A 26 -4.83 -16.58 -0.30
N GLY A 27 -5.07 -15.28 -0.53
CA GLY A 27 -4.07 -14.24 -0.54
C GLY A 27 -4.70 -12.85 -0.45
N THR A 28 -3.86 -11.83 -0.44
CA THR A 28 -4.30 -10.44 -0.30
C THR A 28 -5.09 -9.94 -1.51
N ALA A 29 -4.75 -10.40 -2.72
CA ALA A 29 -5.50 -10.09 -3.94
C ALA A 29 -6.84 -10.83 -3.98
N ASP A 30 -6.89 -12.08 -3.52
CA ASP A 30 -8.13 -12.86 -3.43
C ASP A 30 -9.13 -12.23 -2.46
N ALA A 31 -8.66 -11.64 -1.36
CA ALA A 31 -9.52 -10.93 -0.42
C ALA A 31 -10.28 -9.76 -1.09
N VAL A 32 -9.65 -9.08 -2.05
CA VAL A 32 -10.31 -8.02 -2.83
C VAL A 32 -11.17 -8.61 -3.93
N TYR A 33 -10.68 -9.65 -4.62
CA TYR A 33 -11.42 -10.33 -5.69
C TYR A 33 -12.76 -10.89 -5.22
N GLN A 34 -12.80 -11.58 -4.09
CA GLN A 34 -14.03 -12.15 -3.54
C GLN A 34 -15.09 -11.12 -3.15
N ASN A 35 -14.72 -9.84 -3.05
CA ASN A 35 -15.61 -8.71 -2.76
C ASN A 35 -15.76 -7.72 -3.92
N ILE A 36 -15.38 -8.14 -5.13
CA ILE A 36 -15.38 -7.26 -6.33
C ILE A 36 -16.78 -6.78 -6.72
N ASP A 37 -17.82 -7.56 -6.42
CA ASP A 37 -19.22 -7.21 -6.64
C ASP A 37 -19.63 -5.98 -5.81
N ILE A 38 -19.21 -5.92 -4.54
CA ILE A 38 -19.48 -4.80 -3.64
C ILE A 38 -18.75 -3.53 -4.12
N LEU A 39 -17.50 -3.71 -4.56
CA LEU A 39 -16.73 -2.59 -5.13
C LEU A 39 -17.37 -2.07 -6.43
N ARG A 40 -17.87 -2.96 -7.27
CA ARG A 40 -18.56 -2.58 -8.52
C ARG A 40 -19.89 -1.87 -8.26
N GLU A 41 -20.62 -2.26 -7.22
CA GLU A 41 -21.87 -1.58 -6.85
C GLU A 41 -21.63 -0.14 -6.42
N ALA A 42 -20.49 0.14 -5.80
CA ALA A 42 -20.08 1.49 -5.42
C ALA A 42 -19.62 2.35 -6.62
N ASP A 43 -19.37 1.74 -7.80
CA ASP A 43 -18.95 2.35 -9.07
C ASP A 43 -17.84 3.42 -8.91
N PRO A 44 -16.72 3.10 -8.25
CA PRO A 44 -15.63 4.05 -8.03
C PRO A 44 -14.80 4.26 -9.30
N ASP A 45 -14.24 5.45 -9.48
CA ASP A 45 -13.21 5.71 -10.50
C ASP A 45 -11.86 5.09 -10.09
N PHE A 46 -11.53 5.15 -8.80
CA PHE A 46 -10.28 4.68 -8.23
C PHE A 46 -10.53 3.81 -7.00
N VAL A 47 -9.63 2.85 -6.79
CA VAL A 47 -9.60 2.02 -5.58
C VAL A 47 -8.27 2.23 -4.88
N LEU A 48 -8.34 2.61 -3.59
CA LEU A 48 -7.20 2.69 -2.70
C LEU A 48 -7.16 1.42 -1.84
N ILE A 49 -6.03 0.72 -1.88
CA ILE A 49 -5.78 -0.48 -1.07
C ILE A 49 -4.77 -0.12 0.01
N LEU A 50 -5.08 -0.45 1.24
CA LEU A 50 -4.26 -0.19 2.41
C LEU A 50 -4.00 -1.49 3.18
N ALA A 51 -2.78 -1.62 3.73
CA ALA A 51 -2.49 -2.68 4.70
C ALA A 51 -3.09 -2.34 6.07
N GLY A 52 -3.58 -3.35 6.77
CA GLY A 52 -4.26 -3.18 8.07
C GLY A 52 -3.34 -3.14 9.29
N ASP A 53 -2.06 -3.43 9.10
CA ASP A 53 -1.02 -3.56 10.13
C ASP A 53 0.08 -2.49 10.03
N HIS A 54 -0.24 -1.32 9.48
CA HIS A 54 0.68 -0.20 9.35
C HIS A 54 0.21 1.02 10.15
N VAL A 55 1.14 1.68 10.83
CA VAL A 55 0.91 2.91 11.60
C VAL A 55 1.63 4.07 10.94
N TYR A 56 0.88 5.04 10.43
CA TYR A 56 1.39 6.22 9.73
C TYR A 56 0.30 7.30 9.61
N LYS A 57 0.68 8.49 9.13
CA LYS A 57 -0.26 9.53 8.69
C LYS A 57 0.07 9.93 7.25
N MET A 58 -0.94 9.94 6.39
CA MET A 58 -0.78 10.20 4.96
C MET A 58 -1.94 10.99 4.39
N ASP A 59 -1.65 11.96 3.54
CA ASP A 59 -2.62 12.61 2.69
C ASP A 59 -2.80 11.78 1.40
N TYR A 60 -3.85 10.97 1.39
CA TYR A 60 -4.20 10.14 0.23
C TYR A 60 -4.61 10.96 -0.99
N GLY A 61 -5.07 12.20 -0.79
CA GLY A 61 -5.37 13.12 -1.88
C GLY A 61 -4.14 13.44 -2.73
N LYS A 62 -2.97 13.60 -2.09
CA LYS A 62 -1.69 13.79 -2.80
C LYS A 62 -1.27 12.55 -3.58
N LEU A 63 -1.48 11.35 -3.01
CA LEU A 63 -1.19 10.09 -3.71
C LEU A 63 -2.10 9.93 -4.93
N LEU A 64 -3.39 10.24 -4.79
CA LEU A 64 -4.36 10.18 -5.88
C LEU A 64 -4.06 11.24 -6.96
N ALA A 65 -3.72 12.47 -6.57
CA ALA A 65 -3.31 13.51 -7.52
C ALA A 65 -2.10 13.06 -8.35
N PHE A 66 -1.07 12.51 -7.70
CA PHE A 66 0.09 11.96 -8.39
C PHE A 66 -0.29 10.83 -9.37
N HIS A 67 -1.21 9.94 -8.98
CA HIS A 67 -1.72 8.88 -9.85
C HIS A 67 -2.39 9.44 -11.12
N VAL A 68 -3.25 10.42 -10.97
CA VAL A 68 -3.99 11.06 -12.07
C VAL A 68 -3.05 11.85 -12.99
N GLU A 69 -2.14 12.65 -12.44
CA GLU A 69 -1.17 13.45 -13.19
C GLU A 69 -0.26 12.59 -14.07
N ASN A 70 0.17 11.44 -13.56
CA ASN A 70 1.01 10.50 -14.31
C ASN A 70 0.19 9.58 -15.24
N LYS A 71 -1.15 9.69 -15.24
CA LYS A 71 -2.05 8.80 -15.97
C LYS A 71 -1.71 7.33 -15.70
N ALA A 72 -1.42 7.01 -14.44
CA ALA A 72 -0.99 5.69 -14.01
C ALA A 72 -2.15 4.68 -14.13
N ASP A 73 -1.81 3.42 -14.37
CA ASP A 73 -2.75 2.31 -14.22
C ASP A 73 -2.76 1.83 -12.76
N MET A 74 -1.56 1.93 -12.12
CA MET A 74 -1.33 1.66 -10.72
C MET A 74 -0.28 2.64 -10.15
N THR A 75 -0.47 3.08 -8.91
CA THR A 75 0.55 3.82 -8.14
C THR A 75 0.80 3.11 -6.83
N VAL A 76 2.08 2.99 -6.46
CA VAL A 76 2.54 2.39 -5.21
C VAL A 76 3.13 3.48 -4.33
N ALA A 77 2.65 3.61 -3.10
CA ALA A 77 3.35 4.43 -2.12
C ALA A 77 4.59 3.69 -1.62
N CYS A 78 5.72 4.38 -1.63
CA CYS A 78 7.02 3.81 -1.31
C CYS A 78 7.75 4.62 -0.26
N LEU A 79 8.46 3.92 0.61
CA LEU A 79 9.35 4.50 1.61
C LEU A 79 10.80 4.35 1.16
N GLU A 80 11.60 5.41 1.32
CA GLU A 80 13.05 5.29 1.19
C GLU A 80 13.63 4.61 2.43
N VAL A 81 14.30 3.48 2.21
CA VAL A 81 14.96 2.72 3.28
C VAL A 81 16.44 2.52 2.96
N PRO A 82 17.31 2.33 3.96
CA PRO A 82 18.67 1.86 3.72
C PRO A 82 18.66 0.56 2.93
N LEU A 83 19.61 0.39 2.03
CA LEU A 83 19.68 -0.79 1.16
C LEU A 83 19.74 -2.10 1.96
N ALA A 84 20.41 -2.07 3.13
CA ALA A 84 20.52 -3.23 4.02
C ALA A 84 19.18 -3.68 4.59
N ASP A 85 18.25 -2.73 4.82
CA ASP A 85 16.94 -3.00 5.43
C ASP A 85 15.90 -3.41 4.36
N ALA A 86 16.19 -3.13 3.09
CA ALA A 86 15.27 -3.34 1.97
C ALA A 86 14.95 -4.83 1.69
N THR A 87 15.76 -5.75 2.22
CA THR A 87 15.56 -7.21 2.07
C THR A 87 14.28 -7.74 2.72
N ALA A 88 13.69 -6.96 3.64
CA ALA A 88 12.44 -7.32 4.32
C ALA A 88 11.17 -6.94 3.53
N PHE A 89 11.30 -6.14 2.47
CA PHE A 89 10.19 -5.51 1.76
C PHE A 89 10.15 -5.87 0.27
N GLY A 90 9.01 -5.63 -0.36
CA GLY A 90 8.94 -5.52 -1.81
C GLY A 90 9.69 -4.26 -2.28
N VAL A 91 10.62 -4.39 -3.20
CA VAL A 91 11.49 -3.31 -3.66
C VAL A 91 11.13 -2.89 -5.07
N MET A 92 10.93 -1.58 -5.26
CA MET A 92 10.65 -0.97 -6.55
C MET A 92 11.93 -0.44 -7.21
N GLY A 93 12.28 -0.99 -8.36
CA GLY A 93 13.24 -0.37 -9.27
C GLY A 93 12.51 0.64 -10.15
N VAL A 94 12.97 1.90 -10.15
CA VAL A 94 12.32 2.98 -10.88
C VAL A 94 13.27 3.64 -11.86
N ASP A 95 12.70 4.27 -12.89
CA ASP A 95 13.43 5.18 -13.77
C ASP A 95 13.47 6.62 -13.21
N GLU A 96 14.05 7.56 -13.96
CA GLU A 96 14.19 8.98 -13.58
C GLU A 96 12.83 9.70 -13.42
N ASN A 97 11.74 9.14 -13.95
CA ASN A 97 10.39 9.68 -13.87
C ASN A 97 9.54 8.99 -12.81
N SER A 98 10.16 8.22 -11.90
CA SER A 98 9.46 7.43 -10.88
C SER A 98 8.57 6.31 -11.46
N ARG A 99 8.71 5.97 -12.74
CA ARG A 99 8.03 4.82 -13.32
C ARG A 99 8.69 3.54 -12.82
N VAL A 100 7.88 2.62 -12.34
CA VAL A 100 8.37 1.32 -11.88
C VAL A 100 8.70 0.46 -13.11
N VAL A 101 9.95 0.05 -13.20
CA VAL A 101 10.48 -0.82 -14.27
C VAL A 101 10.80 -2.22 -13.77
N LYS A 102 10.86 -2.39 -12.46
CA LYS A 102 11.13 -3.66 -11.82
C LYS A 102 10.48 -3.72 -10.44
N PHE A 103 10.01 -4.89 -10.05
CA PHE A 103 9.58 -5.20 -8.69
C PHE A 103 10.19 -6.52 -8.24
N ASP A 104 10.77 -6.52 -7.06
CA ASP A 104 11.35 -7.70 -6.44
C ASP A 104 10.76 -7.87 -5.03
N GLU A 105 10.09 -8.98 -4.77
CA GLU A 105 9.57 -9.29 -3.44
C GLU A 105 10.69 -9.86 -2.56
N LYS A 106 11.02 -9.15 -1.48
CA LYS A 106 12.04 -9.52 -0.48
C LYS A 106 13.36 -9.99 -1.10
N PRO A 107 14.00 -9.17 -1.94
CA PRO A 107 15.18 -9.58 -2.69
C PRO A 107 16.41 -9.71 -1.78
N ALA A 108 17.24 -10.72 -2.01
CA ALA A 108 18.53 -10.84 -1.34
C ALA A 108 19.52 -9.71 -1.73
N ASN A 109 19.36 -9.15 -2.95
CA ASN A 109 20.15 -8.04 -3.47
C ASN A 109 19.21 -6.94 -3.98
N PRO A 110 18.75 -6.02 -3.10
CA PRO A 110 17.81 -4.98 -3.46
C PRO A 110 18.38 -4.00 -4.50
N THR A 111 17.51 -3.54 -5.41
CA THR A 111 17.85 -2.49 -6.37
C THR A 111 17.88 -1.13 -5.68
N SER A 112 18.93 -0.35 -5.89
CA SER A 112 19.04 1.01 -5.37
C SER A 112 18.24 2.02 -6.20
N ILE A 113 17.86 3.13 -5.56
CA ILE A 113 17.26 4.29 -6.23
C ILE A 113 18.29 4.90 -7.19
N PRO A 114 17.91 5.31 -8.43
CA PRO A 114 18.79 6.03 -9.35
C PRO A 114 19.45 7.24 -8.67
N GLY A 115 20.77 7.32 -8.73
CA GLY A 115 21.54 8.39 -8.09
C GLY A 115 21.73 8.28 -6.57
N GLN A 116 21.15 7.27 -5.90
CA GLN A 116 21.26 7.05 -4.45
C GLN A 116 21.66 5.61 -4.11
N PRO A 117 22.93 5.21 -4.28
CA PRO A 117 23.36 3.81 -4.21
C PRO A 117 23.23 3.16 -2.82
N GLY A 118 22.96 3.94 -1.76
CA GLY A 118 22.76 3.43 -0.41
C GLY A 118 21.31 3.25 0.01
N LYS A 119 20.35 3.55 -0.87
CA LYS A 119 18.91 3.53 -0.57
C LYS A 119 18.12 2.73 -1.59
N ALA A 120 17.01 2.16 -1.14
CA ALA A 120 16.01 1.51 -1.98
C ALA A 120 14.62 2.12 -1.74
N LEU A 121 13.71 1.93 -2.70
CA LEU A 121 12.28 2.21 -2.54
C LEU A 121 11.56 0.94 -2.11
N ALA A 122 11.13 0.90 -0.87
CA ALA A 122 10.33 -0.18 -0.31
C ALA A 122 8.85 0.10 -0.51
N SER A 123 8.10 -0.90 -0.97
CA SER A 123 6.64 -0.84 -1.02
C SER A 123 6.06 -0.75 0.38
N MET A 124 5.11 0.14 0.57
CA MET A 124 4.37 0.29 1.84
C MET A 124 3.10 -0.56 1.88
N GLY A 125 2.80 -1.38 0.86
CA GLY A 125 1.51 -2.08 0.80
C GLY A 125 0.32 -1.14 0.58
N ILE A 126 0.57 0.06 0.06
CA ILE A 126 -0.44 1.08 -0.22
C ILE A 126 -0.48 1.31 -1.73
N TYR A 127 -1.64 1.07 -2.32
CA TYR A 127 -1.80 1.10 -3.77
C TYR A 127 -3.01 1.92 -4.20
N VAL A 128 -2.86 2.69 -5.27
CA VAL A 128 -3.97 3.31 -6.01
C VAL A 128 -4.08 2.64 -7.37
N PHE A 129 -5.29 2.26 -7.73
CA PHE A 129 -5.61 1.70 -9.04
C PHE A 129 -6.75 2.46 -9.69
N ASN A 130 -6.75 2.53 -11.03
CA ASN A 130 -7.99 2.71 -11.76
C ASN A 130 -8.91 1.50 -11.47
N ALA A 131 -10.17 1.74 -11.08
CA ALA A 131 -11.05 0.66 -10.62
C ALA A 131 -11.25 -0.43 -11.66
N ARG A 132 -11.58 -0.04 -12.90
CA ARG A 132 -11.75 -1.01 -14.01
C ARG A 132 -10.50 -1.85 -14.25
N PHE A 133 -9.32 -1.20 -14.24
CA PHE A 133 -8.05 -1.89 -14.40
C PHE A 133 -7.81 -2.91 -13.28
N LEU A 134 -8.05 -2.53 -12.02
CA LEU A 134 -7.93 -3.46 -10.89
C LEU A 134 -8.82 -4.67 -11.08
N PHE A 135 -10.10 -4.47 -11.43
CA PHE A 135 -11.05 -5.57 -11.62
C PHE A 135 -10.60 -6.54 -12.71
N GLU A 136 -10.08 -6.04 -13.82
CA GLU A 136 -9.54 -6.88 -14.90
C GLU A 136 -8.34 -7.70 -14.41
N GLN A 137 -7.44 -7.10 -13.63
CA GLN A 137 -6.26 -7.81 -13.12
C GLN A 137 -6.63 -8.85 -12.06
N LEU A 138 -7.57 -8.56 -11.17
CA LEU A 138 -8.04 -9.51 -10.15
C LEU A 138 -8.75 -10.72 -10.77
N ILE A 139 -9.59 -10.51 -11.80
CA ILE A 139 -10.26 -11.59 -12.52
C ILE A 139 -9.22 -12.49 -13.22
N ARG A 140 -8.25 -11.88 -13.91
CA ARG A 140 -7.16 -12.62 -14.54
C ARG A 140 -6.37 -13.46 -13.54
N ASP A 141 -6.06 -12.88 -12.38
CA ASP A 141 -5.29 -13.56 -11.34
C ASP A 141 -6.07 -14.71 -10.71
N ALA A 142 -7.37 -14.53 -10.50
CA ALA A 142 -8.25 -15.56 -9.97
C ALA A 142 -8.38 -16.79 -10.90
N ASP A 143 -8.22 -16.59 -12.21
CA ASP A 143 -8.24 -17.66 -13.21
C ASP A 143 -6.88 -18.39 -13.36
N ASP A 144 -5.82 -17.90 -12.71
CA ASP A 144 -4.48 -18.50 -12.78
C ASP A 144 -4.28 -19.55 -11.66
N PRO A 145 -4.26 -20.86 -12.00
CA PRO A 145 -4.12 -21.91 -11.01
C PRO A 145 -2.73 -21.98 -10.35
N HIS A 146 -1.75 -21.20 -10.85
CA HIS A 146 -0.40 -21.13 -10.30
C HIS A 146 -0.18 -19.91 -9.42
N SER A 147 -1.14 -18.99 -9.38
CA SER A 147 -1.09 -17.82 -8.51
C SER A 147 -1.33 -18.20 -7.05
N SER A 148 -0.64 -17.54 -6.14
CA SER A 148 -0.96 -17.54 -4.72
C SER A 148 -1.98 -16.44 -4.35
N HIS A 149 -2.46 -15.71 -5.35
CA HIS A 149 -3.43 -14.61 -5.26
C HIS A 149 -2.98 -13.51 -4.29
N ASP A 150 -1.69 -13.20 -4.32
CA ASP A 150 -1.07 -12.17 -3.49
C ASP A 150 -0.66 -10.96 -4.34
N PHE A 151 -0.89 -9.73 -3.81
CA PHE A 151 -0.50 -8.52 -4.53
C PHE A 151 0.99 -8.48 -4.82
N GLY A 152 1.83 -8.75 -3.82
CA GLY A 152 3.29 -8.63 -3.95
C GLY A 152 3.91 -9.74 -4.80
N LYS A 153 3.43 -10.98 -4.65
CA LYS A 153 4.04 -12.14 -5.31
C LYS A 153 3.56 -12.33 -6.75
N ASP A 154 2.29 -12.06 -7.03
CA ASP A 154 1.66 -12.45 -8.28
C ASP A 154 1.18 -11.25 -9.09
N LEU A 155 0.37 -10.37 -8.49
CA LEU A 155 -0.31 -9.31 -9.20
C LEU A 155 0.64 -8.20 -9.65
N ILE A 156 1.42 -7.64 -8.72
CA ILE A 156 2.33 -6.50 -9.00
C ILE A 156 3.42 -6.86 -10.00
N PRO A 157 4.14 -7.98 -9.89
CA PRO A 157 5.12 -8.38 -10.89
C PRO A 157 4.55 -8.46 -12.31
N HIS A 158 3.34 -9.02 -12.45
CA HIS A 158 2.65 -9.09 -13.73
C HIS A 158 2.28 -7.70 -14.28
N ILE A 159 1.77 -6.81 -13.42
CA ILE A 159 1.34 -5.46 -13.79
C ILE A 159 2.56 -4.61 -14.19
N VAL A 160 3.65 -4.63 -13.42
CA VAL A 160 4.87 -3.86 -13.68
C VAL A 160 5.45 -4.20 -15.06
N ALA A 161 5.39 -5.46 -15.48
CA ALA A 161 5.94 -5.89 -16.76
C ALA A 161 5.18 -5.33 -17.98
N LYS A 162 3.93 -4.89 -17.84
CA LYS A 162 3.04 -4.62 -18.98
C LYS A 162 2.36 -3.25 -18.98
N TYR A 163 2.21 -2.63 -17.80
CA TYR A 163 1.36 -1.45 -17.61
C TYR A 163 2.13 -0.26 -17.03
N ARG A 164 1.45 0.87 -16.86
CA ARG A 164 2.05 2.09 -16.33
C ARG A 164 1.93 2.11 -14.81
N VAL A 165 2.99 1.65 -14.15
CA VAL A 165 3.11 1.66 -12.70
C VAL A 165 4.08 2.76 -12.28
N PHE A 166 3.70 3.53 -11.26
CA PHE A 166 4.53 4.60 -10.71
C PHE A 166 4.72 4.42 -9.21
N ALA A 167 5.89 4.80 -8.72
CA ALA A 167 6.22 4.83 -7.30
C ALA A 167 6.13 6.27 -6.79
N GLN A 168 5.27 6.52 -5.81
CA GLN A 168 5.19 7.80 -5.13
C GLN A 168 5.95 7.72 -3.81
N ASN A 169 6.92 8.62 -3.62
CA ASN A 169 7.66 8.68 -2.37
C ASN A 169 6.75 9.19 -1.24
N PHE A 170 6.61 8.41 -0.19
CA PHE A 170 5.78 8.71 0.99
C PHE A 170 6.12 10.06 1.64
N ALA A 171 7.38 10.49 1.59
CA ALA A 171 7.77 11.80 2.10
C ALA A 171 7.00 12.97 1.46
N GLN A 172 6.44 12.80 0.25
CA GLN A 172 5.65 13.81 -0.45
C GLN A 172 4.19 13.86 0.02
N SER A 173 3.70 12.79 0.63
CA SER A 173 2.31 12.63 1.09
C SER A 173 2.19 12.39 2.60
N CYS A 174 3.31 12.22 3.30
CA CYS A 174 3.35 12.11 4.76
C CYS A 174 2.78 13.37 5.40
N VAL A 175 1.97 13.19 6.44
CA VAL A 175 1.43 14.27 7.26
C VAL A 175 2.07 14.23 8.63
N GLY A 176 2.62 15.35 9.07
CA GLY A 176 3.38 15.43 10.29
C GLY A 176 4.70 14.67 10.16
N THR A 177 5.79 15.36 10.32
CA THR A 177 7.11 14.74 10.42
C THR A 177 7.47 14.63 11.88
N GLY A 178 8.13 13.53 12.28
CA GLY A 178 8.70 13.39 13.61
C GLY A 178 9.74 14.45 13.91
N HIS A 179 10.35 14.39 15.11
CA HIS A 179 11.35 15.35 15.57
C HIS A 179 12.52 15.55 14.57
N ASP A 180 12.86 14.51 13.82
CA ASP A 180 13.92 14.49 12.81
C ASP A 180 13.44 14.90 11.40
N GLN A 181 12.22 15.39 11.26
CA GLN A 181 11.56 15.67 9.98
C GLN A 181 11.48 14.45 9.03
N LYS A 182 11.56 13.24 9.58
CA LYS A 182 11.42 12.00 8.82
C LYS A 182 9.97 11.55 8.80
N PRO A 183 9.51 10.98 7.68
CA PRO A 183 8.21 10.34 7.60
C PRO A 183 8.11 9.21 8.63
N TYR A 184 7.06 9.23 9.45
CA TYR A 184 6.80 8.14 10.39
C TYR A 184 5.98 7.06 9.75
N TRP A 185 6.52 5.87 9.71
CA TRP A 185 5.83 4.66 9.28
C TRP A 185 6.36 3.45 10.07
N ARG A 186 5.45 2.59 10.51
CA ARG A 186 5.78 1.33 11.19
C ARG A 186 4.88 0.23 10.66
N ASP A 187 5.49 -0.89 10.30
CA ASP A 187 4.83 -2.17 10.16
C ASP A 187 4.77 -2.80 11.56
N VAL A 188 3.56 -3.13 12.01
CA VAL A 188 3.32 -3.74 13.33
C VAL A 188 2.83 -5.19 13.22
N GLY A 189 3.18 -5.87 12.15
CA GLY A 189 2.83 -7.27 11.87
C GLY A 189 3.49 -8.31 12.78
N THR A 190 4.42 -7.90 13.66
CA THR A 190 5.00 -8.78 14.70
C THR A 190 4.72 -8.24 16.09
N ILE A 191 4.74 -9.12 17.09
CA ILE A 191 4.52 -8.74 18.50
C ILE A 191 5.57 -7.72 18.96
N ASP A 192 6.83 -7.91 18.56
CA ASP A 192 7.94 -7.04 18.93
C ASP A 192 7.77 -5.65 18.28
N ALA A 193 7.48 -5.59 16.98
CA ALA A 193 7.24 -4.33 16.27
C ALA A 193 6.02 -3.58 16.81
N TYR A 194 4.94 -4.32 17.15
CA TYR A 194 3.78 -3.74 17.82
C TYR A 194 4.13 -3.14 19.18
N TRP A 195 4.90 -3.87 20.01
CA TRP A 195 5.36 -3.38 21.29
C TRP A 195 6.26 -2.15 21.17
N GLU A 196 7.24 -2.18 20.25
CA GLU A 196 8.14 -1.06 19.98
C GLU A 196 7.39 0.18 19.55
N ALA A 197 6.43 0.05 18.63
CA ALA A 197 5.59 1.18 18.19
C ALA A 197 4.80 1.80 19.36
N ASN A 198 4.28 0.99 20.29
CA ASN A 198 3.63 1.49 21.49
C ASN A 198 4.62 2.21 22.43
N MET A 199 5.84 1.68 22.60
CA MET A 199 6.87 2.33 23.41
C MET A 199 7.36 3.65 22.80
N GLU A 200 7.32 3.79 21.48
CA GLU A 200 7.63 5.07 20.82
C GLU A 200 6.61 6.16 21.17
N LEU A 201 5.35 5.83 21.35
CA LEU A 201 4.29 6.79 21.66
C LEU A 201 4.38 7.37 23.08
N ILE A 202 5.04 6.69 24.02
CA ILE A 202 5.22 7.19 25.40
C ILE A 202 6.50 8.02 25.60
N LYS A 203 7.29 8.23 24.55
CA LYS A 203 8.44 9.16 24.60
C LYS A 203 7.95 10.57 24.95
N VAL A 204 8.82 11.37 25.59
CA VAL A 204 8.52 12.76 25.91
C VAL A 204 8.14 13.57 24.65
N ILE A 205 8.79 13.28 23.54
CA ILE A 205 8.47 13.81 22.22
C ILE A 205 8.36 12.60 21.29
N PRO A 206 7.14 12.10 21.05
CA PRO A 206 6.94 10.98 20.14
C PRO A 206 7.09 11.41 18.68
N ASP A 207 7.59 10.51 17.85
CA ASP A 207 7.74 10.75 16.41
C ASP A 207 6.40 10.84 15.69
N LEU A 208 5.38 10.14 16.19
CA LEU A 208 4.00 10.26 15.74
C LEU A 208 3.21 11.13 16.71
N ASN A 209 2.77 12.31 16.26
CA ASN A 209 1.89 13.16 17.06
C ASN A 209 0.42 12.72 16.93
N MET A 210 -0.10 12.09 17.99
CA MET A 210 -1.51 11.65 18.03
C MET A 210 -2.48 12.81 18.34
N TYR A 211 -1.98 13.95 18.83
CA TYR A 211 -2.76 15.12 19.24
C TYR A 211 -2.71 16.26 18.22
N ASP A 212 -2.29 15.95 16.99
CA ASP A 212 -2.22 16.90 15.88
C ASP A 212 -3.62 17.41 15.52
N GLN A 213 -3.86 18.69 15.72
CA GLN A 213 -5.16 19.32 15.49
C GLN A 213 -5.43 19.57 14.00
N GLU A 214 -4.38 19.67 13.19
CA GLU A 214 -4.51 19.90 11.75
C GLU A 214 -4.81 18.59 10.99
N TRP A 215 -4.42 17.45 11.56
CA TRP A 215 -4.68 16.12 11.00
C TRP A 215 -5.02 15.13 12.11
N PRO A 216 -6.19 15.25 12.72
CA PRO A 216 -6.56 14.45 13.89
C PRO A 216 -6.75 12.98 13.55
N ILE A 217 -6.30 12.12 14.47
CA ILE A 217 -6.66 10.71 14.47
C ILE A 217 -7.92 10.58 15.32
N TRP A 218 -9.04 10.27 14.70
CA TRP A 218 -10.31 10.06 15.41
C TRP A 218 -10.34 8.64 16.01
N THR A 219 -10.65 8.54 17.27
CA THR A 219 -10.81 7.28 18.01
C THR A 219 -12.23 7.09 18.52
#